data_2731251936bf4465fa608064910d7b8f
#
_entry.id   2731251936bf4465fa608064910d7b8f
#
_cell.length_a   1.000
_cell.length_b   1.000
_cell.length_c   1.000
_cell.angle_alpha   90.00
_cell.angle_beta   90.00
_cell.angle_gamma   90.00
#
_symmetry.space_group_name_H-M   'P 1'
#
loop_
_entity.id
_entity.type
_entity.pdbx_description
1 polymer ?
#
loop_
_entity_poly.entity_id
_entity_poly.type
_entity_poly.pdbx_seq_one_letter_code
_entity_poly.pdbx_strand_id
1 'polypeptide(L)'
;MMYEVKHLRINYKTLEEFKKFREYGLQELSMLEDLNAKISENEITSPFYGIYLGDSLVARMSLYKRDKKYDQYFQPPQSYIEVWKLEVLAEYQRKGLGKALVEFAKTFNLPIKTSPRVKSSEFWTKMGFVPVTYDIDRDLGENPIVWFPKGVTEQKQTAD
;
A
#
# COMPACT_ATOMS: atom_id res chain seq x y z
N MET A 1 3.03 -8.86 -20.22
CA MET A 1 1.58 -8.93 -20.05
C MET A 1 1.14 -7.84 -19.07
N MET A 2 0.19 -7.03 -19.47
CA MET A 2 -0.35 -5.98 -18.60
C MET A 2 -1.55 -6.51 -17.84
N TYR A 3 -1.55 -6.29 -16.52
CA TYR A 3 -2.67 -6.65 -15.67
C TYR A 3 -3.53 -5.42 -15.40
N GLU A 4 -4.84 -5.59 -15.42
CA GLU A 4 -5.76 -4.53 -15.07
C GLU A 4 -5.95 -4.48 -13.56
N VAL A 5 -5.68 -3.32 -12.95
CA VAL A 5 -5.94 -3.10 -11.52
C VAL A 5 -7.33 -2.49 -11.39
N LYS A 6 -8.17 -3.15 -10.61
CA LYS A 6 -9.55 -2.71 -10.38
C LYS A 6 -9.72 -2.11 -8.99
N HIS A 7 -10.55 -1.08 -8.91
CA HIS A 7 -10.99 -0.53 -7.64
C HIS A 7 -12.05 -1.48 -7.06
N LEU A 8 -11.77 -2.07 -5.92
CA LEU A 8 -12.66 -3.08 -5.33
C LEU A 8 -13.78 -2.42 -4.54
N ARG A 9 -14.97 -2.99 -4.63
CA ARG A 9 -16.14 -2.48 -3.90
C ARG A 9 -16.15 -2.98 -2.47
N ILE A 10 -16.72 -2.17 -1.58
CA ILE A 10 -16.96 -2.55 -0.18
C ILE A 10 -18.28 -3.33 -0.14
N ASN A 11 -18.19 -4.65 -0.27
CA ASN A 11 -19.36 -5.53 -0.29
C ASN A 11 -18.98 -6.95 0.11
N TYR A 12 -19.99 -7.81 0.24
CA TYR A 12 -19.79 -9.20 0.66
C TYR A 12 -19.09 -10.05 -0.39
N LYS A 13 -19.21 -9.72 -1.67
CA LYS A 13 -18.49 -10.43 -2.73
C LYS A 13 -16.98 -10.24 -2.57
N THR A 14 -16.55 -9.02 -2.35
CA THR A 14 -15.14 -8.71 -2.09
C THR A 14 -14.68 -9.40 -0.81
N LEU A 15 -15.53 -9.42 0.23
CA LEU A 15 -15.22 -10.08 1.49
C LEU A 15 -14.94 -11.57 1.26
N GLU A 16 -15.76 -12.26 0.47
CA GLU A 16 -15.55 -13.68 0.19
C GLU A 16 -14.23 -13.91 -0.55
N GLU A 17 -13.86 -13.03 -1.46
CA GLU A 17 -12.57 -13.11 -2.13
C GLU A 17 -11.42 -12.86 -1.17
N PHE A 18 -11.57 -11.91 -0.24
CA PHE A 18 -10.53 -11.61 0.74
C PHE A 18 -10.25 -12.80 1.68
N LYS A 19 -11.24 -13.61 1.97
CA LYS A 19 -11.06 -14.79 2.85
C LYS A 19 -10.07 -15.80 2.29
N LYS A 20 -9.79 -15.77 1.00
CA LYS A 20 -8.86 -16.70 0.35
C LYS A 20 -7.40 -16.34 0.60
N PHE A 21 -7.13 -15.14 1.09
CA PHE A 21 -5.77 -14.68 1.31
C PHE A 21 -5.27 -15.05 2.69
N ARG A 22 -3.98 -15.41 2.75
CA ARG A 22 -3.29 -15.51 4.04
C ARG A 22 -2.81 -14.11 4.40
N GLU A 23 -3.16 -13.71 5.61
CA GLU A 23 -2.74 -12.42 6.12
C GLU A 23 -1.41 -12.55 6.84
N TYR A 24 -0.56 -11.53 6.68
CA TYR A 24 0.71 -11.45 7.39
C TYR A 24 0.60 -10.36 8.46
N GLY A 25 1.35 -10.49 9.55
CA GLY A 25 1.33 -9.49 10.61
C GLY A 25 0.22 -9.73 11.62
N LEU A 26 0.39 -10.75 12.42
CA LEU A 26 -0.63 -11.26 13.35
C LEU A 26 -1.16 -10.25 14.38
N GLN A 27 -0.45 -9.16 14.62
CA GLN A 27 -0.80 -8.20 15.65
C GLN A 27 -1.51 -6.97 15.11
N GLU A 28 -1.85 -6.96 13.83
CA GLU A 28 -2.46 -5.80 13.19
C GLU A 28 -3.80 -6.14 12.57
N LEU A 29 -4.59 -5.08 12.36
CA LEU A 29 -5.83 -5.20 11.64
C LEU A 29 -5.55 -5.72 10.24
N SER A 30 -6.08 -6.88 9.92
CA SER A 30 -5.91 -7.48 8.61
C SER A 30 -6.76 -6.75 7.58
N MET A 31 -6.45 -6.95 6.30
CA MET A 31 -7.25 -6.35 5.23
C MET A 31 -8.68 -6.87 5.26
N LEU A 32 -8.86 -8.14 5.66
CA LEU A 32 -10.18 -8.73 5.83
C LEU A 32 -10.98 -8.01 6.93
N GLU A 33 -10.34 -7.74 8.08
CA GLU A 33 -10.98 -7.04 9.18
C GLU A 33 -11.31 -5.60 8.82
N ASP A 34 -10.41 -4.93 8.10
CA ASP A 34 -10.64 -3.57 7.62
C ASP A 34 -11.85 -3.51 6.69
N LEU A 35 -11.97 -4.46 5.77
CA LEU A 35 -13.14 -4.54 4.89
C LEU A 35 -14.43 -4.78 5.69
N ASN A 36 -14.39 -5.70 6.67
CA ASN A 36 -15.54 -5.95 7.54
C ASN A 36 -15.98 -4.68 8.27
N ALA A 37 -15.03 -3.92 8.81
CA ALA A 37 -15.33 -2.67 9.51
C ALA A 37 -16.00 -1.66 8.55
N LYS A 38 -15.51 -1.56 7.33
CA LYS A 38 -16.08 -0.64 6.34
C LYS A 38 -17.48 -1.04 5.90
N ILE A 39 -17.75 -2.34 5.80
CA ILE A 39 -19.10 -2.84 5.52
C ILE A 39 -20.05 -2.45 6.66
N SER A 40 -19.63 -2.68 7.92
CA SER A 40 -20.44 -2.36 9.09
C SER A 40 -20.71 -0.87 9.24
N GLU A 41 -19.78 -0.03 8.83
CA GLU A 41 -19.88 1.43 8.92
C GLU A 41 -20.57 2.05 7.70
N ASN A 42 -21.01 1.24 6.73
CA ASN A 42 -21.61 1.70 5.47
C ASN A 42 -20.71 2.68 4.70
N GLU A 43 -19.40 2.46 4.75
CA GLU A 43 -18.44 3.27 4.01
C GLU A 43 -18.63 3.06 2.51
N ILE A 44 -18.62 4.16 1.75
CA ILE A 44 -18.77 4.09 0.29
C ILE A 44 -17.46 4.27 -0.45
N THR A 45 -16.46 4.86 0.18
CA THR A 45 -15.14 5.05 -0.43
C THR A 45 -14.24 3.88 -0.07
N SER A 46 -13.81 3.13 -1.08
CA SER A 46 -12.97 1.96 -0.87
C SER A 46 -11.49 2.30 -1.00
N PRO A 47 -10.65 1.89 -0.04
CA PRO A 47 -9.20 1.98 -0.19
C PRO A 47 -8.61 0.78 -0.95
N PHE A 48 -9.45 -0.19 -1.35
CA PHE A 48 -8.98 -1.47 -1.86
C PHE A 48 -8.89 -1.51 -3.38
N TYR A 49 -7.80 -2.08 -3.86
CA TYR A 49 -7.52 -2.29 -5.28
C TYR A 49 -7.04 -3.73 -5.46
N GLY A 50 -7.31 -4.30 -6.60
CA GLY A 50 -6.90 -5.68 -6.83
C GLY A 50 -6.87 -6.09 -8.28
N ILE A 51 -6.39 -7.30 -8.50
CA ILE A 51 -6.27 -7.89 -9.83
C ILE A 51 -7.03 -9.20 -9.82
N TYR A 52 -7.94 -9.34 -10.78
CA TYR A 52 -8.66 -10.58 -11.03
C TYR A 52 -8.01 -11.31 -12.21
N LEU A 53 -7.87 -12.62 -12.08
CA LEU A 53 -7.58 -13.51 -13.21
C LEU A 53 -8.77 -14.43 -13.35
N GLY A 54 -9.55 -14.23 -14.43
CA GLY A 54 -10.87 -14.83 -14.53
C GLY A 54 -11.79 -14.26 -13.45
N ASP A 55 -12.42 -15.14 -12.70
CA ASP A 55 -13.36 -14.75 -11.65
C ASP A 55 -12.74 -14.71 -10.26
N SER A 56 -11.44 -14.94 -10.14
CA SER A 56 -10.74 -15.00 -8.86
C SER A 56 -9.88 -13.79 -8.61
N LEU A 57 -10.01 -13.18 -7.45
CA LEU A 57 -9.11 -12.13 -6.99
C LEU A 57 -7.79 -12.79 -6.58
N VAL A 58 -6.70 -12.40 -7.22
CA VAL A 58 -5.39 -13.04 -6.99
C VAL A 58 -4.36 -12.11 -6.36
N ALA A 59 -4.61 -10.81 -6.37
CA ALA A 59 -3.74 -9.82 -5.74
C ALA A 59 -4.58 -8.67 -5.23
N ARG A 60 -4.17 -8.08 -4.11
CA ARG A 60 -4.90 -6.98 -3.49
C ARG A 60 -3.97 -6.00 -2.82
N MET A 61 -4.44 -4.77 -2.67
CA MET A 61 -3.68 -3.67 -2.08
C MET A 61 -4.64 -2.69 -1.43
N SER A 62 -4.26 -2.11 -0.29
CA SER A 62 -4.99 -0.99 0.28
C SER A 62 -4.14 0.28 0.19
N LEU A 63 -4.75 1.36 -0.29
CA LEU A 63 -4.13 2.66 -0.44
C LEU A 63 -4.90 3.70 0.37
N TYR A 64 -4.17 4.48 1.16
CA TYR A 64 -4.75 5.59 1.90
C TYR A 64 -4.06 6.88 1.49
N LYS A 65 -4.85 7.89 1.15
CA LYS A 65 -4.31 9.22 0.88
C LYS A 65 -4.13 9.94 2.20
N ARG A 66 -2.91 10.40 2.47
CA ARG A 66 -2.60 11.19 3.67
C ARG A 66 -2.53 12.65 3.29
N ASP A 67 -3.19 13.48 4.10
CA ASP A 67 -3.26 14.92 3.88
C ASP A 67 -1.89 15.56 4.11
N LYS A 68 -1.61 16.62 3.34
CA LYS A 68 -0.40 17.42 3.44
C LYS A 68 -0.05 17.82 4.88
N LYS A 69 -1.05 18.12 5.70
CA LYS A 69 -0.83 18.57 7.09
C LYS A 69 -0.16 17.50 7.98
N TYR A 70 -0.20 16.23 7.57
CA TYR A 70 0.44 15.13 8.29
C TYR A 70 1.78 14.73 7.69
N ASP A 71 2.23 15.40 6.63
CA ASP A 71 3.45 15.01 5.93
C ASP A 71 4.69 15.40 6.74
N GLN A 72 5.51 14.41 7.06
CA GLN A 72 6.81 14.58 7.69
C GLN A 72 7.92 13.88 6.89
N TYR A 73 7.64 13.55 5.64
CA TYR A 73 8.54 12.73 4.82
C TYR A 73 9.05 13.44 3.58
N PHE A 74 8.27 14.32 2.98
CA PHE A 74 8.51 14.79 1.62
C PHE A 74 8.82 16.27 1.54
N GLN A 75 9.65 16.62 0.57
CA GLN A 75 10.02 18.00 0.27
C GLN A 75 9.73 18.24 -1.21
N PRO A 76 8.87 19.22 -1.57
CA PRO A 76 8.07 20.05 -0.65
C PRO A 76 6.99 19.25 0.07
N PRO A 77 6.53 19.72 1.25
CA PRO A 77 5.45 19.04 1.97
C PRO A 77 4.21 18.95 1.11
N GLN A 78 3.57 17.77 1.11
CA GLN A 78 2.44 17.53 0.21
C GLN A 78 1.65 16.31 0.65
N SER A 79 0.46 16.15 0.09
CA SER A 79 -0.31 14.92 0.25
C SER A 79 0.46 13.76 -0.35
N TYR A 80 0.29 12.58 0.23
CA TYR A 80 0.98 11.39 -0.26
C TYR A 80 0.09 10.16 -0.08
N ILE A 81 0.50 9.05 -0.70
CA ILE A 81 -0.21 7.79 -0.61
C ILE A 81 0.55 6.87 0.32
N GLU A 82 -0.17 6.24 1.22
CA GLU A 82 0.38 5.16 2.03
C GLU A 82 -0.17 3.83 1.52
N VAL A 83 0.73 2.94 1.10
CA VAL A 83 0.38 1.54 0.85
C VAL A 83 0.37 0.86 2.19
N TRP A 84 -0.82 0.50 2.67
CA TRP A 84 -0.95 -0.13 3.97
C TRP A 84 -0.67 -1.61 3.91
N LYS A 85 -1.24 -2.30 2.91
CA LYS A 85 -0.97 -3.71 2.67
C LYS A 85 -0.96 -4.01 1.17
N LEU A 86 -0.14 -4.97 0.79
CA LEU A 86 -0.07 -5.47 -0.57
C LEU A 86 0.20 -6.97 -0.49
N GLU A 87 -0.68 -7.78 -1.06
CA GLU A 87 -0.59 -9.23 -0.98
C GLU A 87 -0.95 -9.89 -2.30
N VAL A 88 -0.21 -10.95 -2.64
CA VAL A 88 -0.48 -11.78 -3.82
C VAL A 88 -0.64 -13.21 -3.35
N LEU A 89 -1.66 -13.91 -3.84
CA LEU A 89 -1.86 -15.33 -3.53
C LEU A 89 -0.60 -16.11 -3.88
N ALA A 90 -0.24 -17.08 -3.02
CA ALA A 90 1.02 -17.81 -3.15
C ALA A 90 1.23 -18.43 -4.54
N GLU A 91 0.16 -18.98 -5.12
CA GLU A 91 0.21 -19.63 -6.44
C GLU A 91 0.46 -18.66 -7.59
N TYR A 92 0.25 -17.37 -7.35
CA TYR A 92 0.35 -16.32 -8.36
C TYR A 92 1.53 -15.39 -8.15
N GLN A 93 2.39 -15.67 -7.16
CA GLN A 93 3.59 -14.88 -6.91
C GLN A 93 4.61 -15.05 -8.04
N ARG A 94 5.49 -14.07 -8.16
CA ARG A 94 6.56 -14.03 -9.18
C ARG A 94 6.05 -13.94 -10.62
N LYS A 95 4.84 -13.43 -10.81
CA LYS A 95 4.23 -13.23 -12.13
C LYS A 95 4.00 -11.75 -12.47
N GLY A 96 4.56 -10.85 -11.66
CA GLY A 96 4.46 -9.41 -11.91
C GLY A 96 3.19 -8.75 -11.37
N LEU A 97 2.39 -9.46 -10.57
CA LEU A 97 1.15 -8.88 -10.03
C LEU A 97 1.42 -7.79 -9.00
N GLY A 98 2.37 -8.01 -8.08
CA GLY A 98 2.77 -6.99 -7.11
C GLY A 98 3.32 -5.76 -7.81
N LYS A 99 4.14 -5.96 -8.83
CA LYS A 99 4.66 -4.86 -9.66
C LYS A 99 3.52 -4.07 -10.28
N ALA A 100 2.52 -4.74 -10.84
CA ALA A 100 1.38 -4.07 -11.47
C ALA A 100 0.61 -3.21 -10.47
N LEU A 101 0.43 -3.69 -9.24
CA LEU A 101 -0.23 -2.93 -8.18
C LEU A 101 0.56 -1.66 -7.83
N VAL A 102 1.87 -1.78 -7.65
CA VAL A 102 2.71 -0.62 -7.30
C VAL A 102 2.77 0.38 -8.47
N GLU A 103 2.90 -0.10 -9.69
CA GLU A 103 2.88 0.77 -10.88
C GLU A 103 1.55 1.55 -10.95
N PHE A 104 0.44 0.89 -10.63
CA PHE A 104 -0.85 1.56 -10.55
C PHE A 104 -0.83 2.67 -9.48
N ALA A 105 -0.31 2.39 -8.28
CA ALA A 105 -0.22 3.40 -7.22
C ALA A 105 0.59 4.61 -7.68
N LYS A 106 1.64 4.40 -8.45
CA LYS A 106 2.47 5.49 -8.99
C LYS A 106 1.73 6.38 -9.98
N THR A 107 0.66 5.88 -10.60
CA THR A 107 -0.11 6.69 -11.55
C THR A 107 -0.83 7.87 -10.91
N PHE A 108 -0.98 7.89 -9.59
CA PHE A 108 -1.55 9.04 -8.88
C PHE A 108 -0.60 10.24 -8.86
N ASN A 109 0.66 10.05 -9.23
CA ASN A 109 1.70 11.09 -9.26
C ASN A 109 1.93 11.77 -7.91
N LEU A 110 1.71 11.03 -6.84
CA LEU A 110 2.00 11.45 -5.47
C LEU A 110 3.12 10.61 -4.90
N PRO A 111 3.87 11.15 -3.93
CA PRO A 111 4.83 10.31 -3.21
C PRO A 111 4.12 9.14 -2.55
N ILE A 112 4.85 8.05 -2.37
CA ILE A 112 4.30 6.84 -1.76
C ILE A 112 5.16 6.44 -0.58
N LYS A 113 4.50 6.13 0.53
CA LYS A 113 5.15 5.58 1.74
C LYS A 113 4.57 4.21 2.04
N THR A 114 5.40 3.29 2.50
CA THR A 114 4.94 2.01 3.02
C THR A 114 5.89 1.53 4.12
N SER A 115 5.37 0.74 5.04
CA SER A 115 6.15 0.11 6.11
C SER A 115 5.99 -1.39 6.01
N PRO A 116 6.78 -2.07 5.16
CA PRO A 116 6.64 -3.51 4.95
C PRO A 116 6.97 -4.28 6.22
N ARG A 117 6.16 -5.28 6.53
CA ARG A 117 6.36 -6.10 7.74
C ARG A 117 6.96 -7.46 7.46
N VAL A 118 6.85 -7.95 6.24
CA VAL A 118 7.50 -9.20 5.85
C VAL A 118 8.74 -8.89 5.03
N LYS A 119 9.63 -9.88 4.91
CA LYS A 119 10.86 -9.70 4.13
C LYS A 119 10.50 -9.54 2.65
N SER A 120 10.42 -8.29 2.23
CA SER A 120 10.09 -7.94 0.85
C SER A 120 10.96 -6.78 0.34
N SER A 121 12.09 -6.53 1.01
CA SER A 121 12.95 -5.39 0.68
C SER A 121 13.45 -5.42 -0.75
N GLU A 122 13.76 -6.61 -1.29
CA GLU A 122 14.21 -6.74 -2.66
C GLU A 122 13.14 -6.30 -3.66
N PHE A 123 11.89 -6.70 -3.41
CA PHE A 123 10.77 -6.27 -4.24
C PHE A 123 10.64 -4.75 -4.25
N TRP A 124 10.61 -4.12 -3.06
CA TRP A 124 10.44 -2.68 -2.95
C TRP A 124 11.61 -1.90 -3.53
N THR A 125 12.84 -2.40 -3.34
CA THR A 125 14.02 -1.79 -3.94
C THR A 125 13.93 -1.80 -5.47
N LYS A 126 13.49 -2.91 -6.05
CA LYS A 126 13.28 -2.99 -7.50
C LYS A 126 12.20 -2.04 -7.99
N MET A 127 11.23 -1.74 -7.15
CA MET A 127 10.16 -0.78 -7.47
C MET A 127 10.60 0.68 -7.29
N GLY A 128 11.85 0.92 -6.87
CA GLY A 128 12.39 2.26 -6.72
C GLY A 128 12.18 2.88 -5.36
N PHE A 129 11.79 2.10 -4.37
CA PHE A 129 11.61 2.60 -3.00
C PHE A 129 12.94 2.62 -2.27
N VAL A 130 13.11 3.62 -1.41
CA VAL A 130 14.32 3.81 -0.62
C VAL A 130 13.95 4.03 0.85
N PRO A 131 14.80 3.59 1.81
CA PRO A 131 14.54 3.88 3.21
C PRO A 131 14.61 5.37 3.50
N VAL A 132 13.77 5.84 4.43
CA VAL A 132 13.89 7.20 4.95
C VAL A 132 14.96 7.24 6.04
N THR A 133 15.48 8.45 6.33
CA THR A 133 16.33 8.65 7.50
C THR A 133 15.47 8.44 8.75
N TYR A 134 15.87 7.52 9.62
CA TYR A 134 15.06 7.15 10.78
C TYR A 134 14.89 8.31 11.75
N ASP A 135 13.66 8.51 12.21
CA ASP A 135 13.30 9.48 13.23
C ASP A 135 12.46 8.77 14.29
N ILE A 136 12.96 8.72 15.53
CA ILE A 136 12.33 7.94 16.59
C ILE A 136 10.91 8.42 16.92
N ASP A 137 10.68 9.74 16.89
CA ASP A 137 9.39 10.31 17.24
C ASP A 137 8.35 10.13 16.13
N ARG A 138 8.80 10.15 14.87
CA ARG A 138 7.94 9.98 13.71
C ARG A 138 7.65 8.51 13.43
N ASP A 139 8.69 7.68 13.45
CA ASP A 139 8.64 6.31 12.91
C ASP A 139 8.30 5.27 13.97
N LEU A 140 8.53 5.56 15.24
CA LEU A 140 8.10 4.73 16.38
C LEU A 140 8.49 3.25 16.24
N GLY A 141 9.72 2.99 15.80
CA GLY A 141 10.23 1.63 15.65
C GLY A 141 9.92 0.98 14.31
N GLU A 142 9.18 1.63 13.45
CA GLU A 142 8.94 1.16 12.09
C GLU A 142 10.07 1.60 11.16
N ASN A 143 10.21 0.93 10.02
CA ASN A 143 11.22 1.27 9.02
C ASN A 143 10.54 1.60 7.70
N PRO A 144 9.95 2.81 7.60
CA PRO A 144 9.25 3.18 6.38
C PRO A 144 10.20 3.35 5.21
N ILE A 145 9.69 3.02 4.04
CA ILE A 145 10.36 3.26 2.77
C ILE A 145 9.46 4.11 1.89
N VAL A 146 10.06 4.87 1.00
CA VAL A 146 9.32 5.85 0.19
C VAL A 146 9.75 5.80 -1.27
N TRP A 147 8.81 6.20 -2.13
CA TRP A 147 9.07 6.44 -3.55
C TRP A 147 8.76 7.91 -3.85
N PHE A 148 9.63 8.53 -4.64
CA PHE A 148 9.51 9.95 -5.00
C PHE A 148 9.11 10.10 -6.46
N PRO A 149 8.00 10.80 -6.76
CA PRO A 149 7.76 11.23 -8.13
C PRO A 149 8.73 12.36 -8.50
N LYS A 150 8.74 12.73 -9.76
CA LYS A 150 9.64 13.79 -10.26
C LYS A 150 9.47 15.08 -9.46
N GLY A 151 10.57 15.66 -9.01
CA GLY A 151 10.58 16.92 -8.29
C GLY A 151 10.35 16.82 -6.80
N VAL A 152 10.25 15.61 -6.26
CA VAL A 152 10.04 15.38 -4.83
C VAL A 152 11.27 14.70 -4.25
N THR A 153 11.68 15.14 -3.06
CA THR A 153 12.80 14.56 -2.32
C THR A 153 12.40 14.29 -0.88
N GLU A 154 13.30 13.67 -0.12
CA GLU A 154 13.08 13.45 1.31
C GLU A 154 13.13 14.78 2.05
N GLN A 155 12.20 14.98 2.99
CA GLN A 155 12.20 16.15 3.85
C GLN A 155 13.43 16.09 4.76
N LYS A 156 14.26 17.14 4.72
CA LYS A 156 15.41 17.23 5.59
C LYS A 156 14.95 17.63 6.97
N GLN A 157 15.43 16.89 7.97
CA GLN A 157 15.23 17.28 9.34
C GLN A 157 16.22 18.38 9.69
N THR A 158 15.71 19.45 10.31
CA THR A 158 16.57 20.49 10.84
C THR A 158 17.30 19.92 12.05
N ALA A 159 18.64 19.91 11.99
CA ALA A 159 19.45 19.57 13.14
C ALA A 159 19.37 20.76 14.13
N ASP A 160 18.71 20.51 15.24
CA ASP A 160 18.73 21.46 16.36
C ASP A 160 19.55 20.87 17.49
#